data_a89a7f84da49a173ddf159f1c5006929
#
_entry.id   a89a7f84da49a173ddf159f1c5006929
#
_cell.length_a   1.000
_cell.length_b   1.000
_cell.length_c   1.000
_cell.angle_alpha   90.00
_cell.angle_beta   90.00
_cell.angle_gamma   90.00
#
_symmetry.space_group_name_H-M   'P 1'
#
loop_
_entity.id
_entity.type
_entity.pdbx_description
1 polymer ?
#
loop_
_entity_poly.entity_id
_entity_poly.type
_entity_poly.pdbx_seq_one_letter_code
_entity_poly.pdbx_strand_id
1 'polypeptide(L)'
;MKLSNKYIAFASVALLMASCDLDKFPEGDYISEEQKEDIINGRPNLITAEVNAMAAKLNTFGTISDDATTYHNDYGIPAVSMILESGGQDLVALVNGYNWFNTSQNYSDRVYDSSSDELIWKTFYNHLKAANNVLKLIA
;
A
#
# COMPACT_ATOMS: atom_id res chain seq x y z
N MET A 1 -18.77 -12.98 -61.77
CA MET A 1 -17.49 -12.28 -61.56
C MET A 1 -16.64 -13.13 -60.63
N LYS A 2 -15.57 -13.80 -61.13
CA LYS A 2 -14.64 -14.58 -60.31
C LYS A 2 -13.63 -13.63 -59.70
N LEU A 3 -13.76 -13.29 -58.42
CA LEU A 3 -12.69 -12.61 -57.72
C LEU A 3 -11.47 -13.54 -57.72
N SER A 4 -10.36 -13.08 -58.23
CA SER A 4 -9.11 -13.84 -58.27
C SER A 4 -8.66 -14.11 -56.85
N ASN A 5 -8.33 -15.35 -56.53
CA ASN A 5 -7.81 -15.81 -55.24
C ASN A 5 -6.61 -14.96 -54.71
N LYS A 6 -5.95 -14.23 -55.63
CA LYS A 6 -4.85 -13.32 -55.32
C LYS A 6 -5.32 -12.08 -54.49
N TYR A 7 -6.54 -11.58 -54.72
CA TYR A 7 -7.09 -10.44 -54.00
C TYR A 7 -7.60 -10.85 -52.62
N ILE A 8 -8.10 -12.09 -52.49
CA ILE A 8 -8.53 -12.63 -51.22
C ILE A 8 -7.33 -12.87 -50.29
N ALA A 9 -6.22 -13.38 -50.82
CA ALA A 9 -4.98 -13.57 -50.08
C ALA A 9 -4.36 -12.23 -49.63
N PHE A 10 -4.43 -11.21 -50.47
CA PHE A 10 -3.91 -9.88 -50.13
C PHE A 10 -4.77 -9.18 -49.06
N ALA A 11 -6.07 -9.33 -49.12
CA ALA A 11 -7.00 -8.78 -48.12
C ALA A 11 -6.86 -9.48 -46.76
N SER A 12 -6.60 -10.78 -46.73
CA SER A 12 -6.38 -11.52 -45.47
C SER A 12 -5.05 -11.13 -44.79
N VAL A 13 -4.00 -10.86 -45.55
CA VAL A 13 -2.71 -10.39 -44.99
C VAL A 13 -2.85 -8.96 -44.47
N ALA A 14 -3.58 -8.08 -45.16
CA ALA A 14 -3.81 -6.72 -44.69
C ALA A 14 -4.64 -6.65 -43.40
N LEU A 15 -5.59 -7.57 -43.21
CA LEU A 15 -6.38 -7.65 -41.96
C LEU A 15 -5.54 -8.18 -40.78
N LEU A 16 -4.53 -8.99 -41.01
CA LEU A 16 -3.65 -9.50 -39.95
C LEU A 16 -2.65 -8.44 -39.45
N MET A 17 -2.36 -7.42 -40.26
CA MET A 17 -1.48 -6.31 -39.86
C MET A 17 -2.20 -5.23 -39.05
N ALA A 18 -3.53 -5.19 -39.04
CA ALA A 18 -4.32 -4.17 -38.33
C ALA A 18 -4.67 -4.54 -36.89
N SER A 19 -4.18 -5.68 -36.39
CA SER A 19 -4.76 -6.32 -35.19
C SER A 19 -3.90 -6.27 -33.92
N CYS A 20 -2.87 -5.48 -33.82
CA CYS A 20 -2.22 -5.36 -32.50
C CYS A 20 -1.70 -3.96 -32.33
N ASP A 21 -2.48 -3.16 -31.62
CA ASP A 21 -1.94 -2.03 -30.89
C ASP A 21 -1.17 -2.61 -29.68
N LEU A 22 0.07 -3.05 -29.94
CA LEU A 22 0.94 -3.67 -28.94
C LEU A 22 1.49 -2.65 -27.93
N ASP A 23 1.23 -1.36 -28.16
CA ASP A 23 1.68 -0.29 -27.27
C ASP A 23 0.66 0.07 -26.19
N LYS A 24 -0.48 -0.60 -26.12
CA LYS A 24 -1.38 -0.47 -24.97
C LYS A 24 -0.90 -1.39 -23.87
N PHE A 25 -0.23 -0.80 -22.88
CA PHE A 25 0.00 -1.47 -21.61
C PHE A 25 -1.35 -1.90 -20.99
N PRO A 26 -1.43 -3.11 -20.41
CA PRO A 26 -2.66 -3.54 -19.75
C PRO A 26 -3.04 -2.50 -18.70
N GLU A 27 -4.31 -2.11 -18.68
CA GLU A 27 -4.89 -1.30 -17.61
C GLU A 27 -4.84 -2.13 -16.31
N GLY A 28 -3.74 -2.04 -15.60
CA GLY A 28 -3.47 -2.72 -14.35
C GLY A 28 -2.84 -1.75 -13.37
N ASP A 29 -2.57 -2.21 -12.16
CA ASP A 29 -1.96 -1.43 -11.07
C ASP A 29 -0.55 -0.89 -11.36
N TYR A 30 -0.08 -0.98 -12.60
CA TYR A 30 1.23 -0.52 -13.04
C TYR A 30 1.09 0.76 -13.87
N ILE A 31 1.69 1.82 -13.38
CA ILE A 31 1.85 3.08 -14.12
C ILE A 31 3.11 2.96 -14.96
N SER A 32 3.02 3.22 -16.29
CA SER A 32 4.19 3.27 -17.16
C SER A 32 5.07 4.47 -16.83
N GLU A 33 6.36 4.43 -17.20
CA GLU A 33 7.26 5.57 -16.95
C GLU A 33 6.77 6.85 -17.66
N GLU A 34 6.20 6.73 -18.86
CA GLU A 34 5.62 7.86 -19.59
C GLU A 34 4.38 8.45 -18.86
N GLN A 35 3.48 7.58 -18.38
CA GLN A 35 2.34 8.01 -17.56
C GLN A 35 2.79 8.68 -16.26
N LYS A 36 3.88 8.21 -15.68
CA LYS A 36 4.48 8.76 -14.48
C LYS A 36 5.03 10.18 -14.75
N GLU A 37 5.78 10.38 -15.83
CA GLU A 37 6.27 11.69 -16.23
C GLU A 37 5.12 12.67 -16.49
N ASP A 38 4.08 12.25 -17.18
CA ASP A 38 2.88 13.07 -17.44
C ASP A 38 2.16 13.47 -16.14
N ILE A 39 2.05 12.53 -15.19
CA ILE A 39 1.44 12.81 -13.88
C ILE A 39 2.28 13.81 -13.10
N ILE A 40 3.60 13.65 -13.06
CA ILE A 40 4.52 14.54 -12.33
C ILE A 40 4.51 15.94 -12.95
N ASN A 41 4.63 16.04 -14.28
CA ASN A 41 4.67 17.30 -14.99
C ASN A 41 3.32 18.03 -14.96
N GLY A 42 2.21 17.30 -15.04
CA GLY A 42 0.86 17.85 -14.98
C GLY A 42 0.36 18.18 -13.56
N ARG A 43 0.97 17.60 -12.53
CA ARG A 43 0.53 17.74 -11.13
C ARG A 43 1.71 17.83 -10.17
N PRO A 44 2.45 18.95 -10.14
CA PRO A 44 3.65 19.10 -9.30
C PRO A 44 3.36 18.93 -7.79
N ASN A 45 2.10 19.12 -7.37
CA ASN A 45 1.68 18.94 -5.99
C ASN A 45 1.44 17.46 -5.62
N LEU A 46 1.50 16.52 -6.57
CA LEU A 46 1.23 15.10 -6.30
C LEU A 46 2.25 14.52 -5.32
N ILE A 47 3.53 14.83 -5.52
CA ILE A 47 4.61 14.37 -4.63
C ILE A 47 4.38 14.87 -3.21
N THR A 48 4.03 16.15 -3.06
CA THR A 48 3.71 16.73 -1.75
C THR A 48 2.50 16.07 -1.13
N ALA A 49 1.47 15.77 -1.91
CA ALA A 49 0.28 15.06 -1.44
C ALA A 49 0.61 13.64 -0.97
N GLU A 50 1.44 12.90 -1.68
CA GLU A 50 1.89 11.55 -1.29
C GLU A 50 2.74 11.56 -0.03
N VAL A 51 3.66 12.53 0.12
CA VAL A 51 4.46 12.71 1.34
C VAL A 51 3.54 13.01 2.54
N ASN A 52 2.57 13.91 2.36
CA ASN A 52 1.60 14.23 3.42
C ASN A 52 0.71 13.03 3.76
N ALA A 53 0.29 12.25 2.77
CA ALA A 53 -0.48 11.03 2.98
C ALA A 53 0.34 9.97 3.74
N MET A 54 1.63 9.85 3.45
CA MET A 54 2.54 8.98 4.19
C MET A 54 2.67 9.42 5.65
N ALA A 55 2.83 10.71 5.92
CA ALA A 55 2.88 11.25 7.26
C ALA A 55 1.56 11.05 8.02
N ALA A 56 0.42 11.23 7.36
CA ALA A 56 -0.89 11.01 7.96
C ALA A 56 -1.10 9.53 8.36
N LYS A 57 -0.58 8.57 7.59
CA LYS A 57 -0.66 7.14 7.91
C LYS A 57 0.07 6.73 9.19
N LEU A 58 0.98 7.56 9.72
CA LEU A 58 1.64 7.28 11.00
C LEU A 58 0.66 7.23 12.17
N ASN A 59 -0.48 7.92 12.07
CA ASN A 59 -1.45 8.11 13.13
C ASN A 59 -2.86 7.71 12.67
N THR A 60 -3.00 6.56 12.02
CA THR A 60 -4.29 6.04 11.55
C THR A 60 -4.66 4.75 12.24
N PHE A 61 -5.97 4.55 12.46
CA PHE A 61 -6.53 3.27 12.88
C PHE A 61 -6.60 2.29 11.71
N GLY A 62 -6.79 1.00 12.02
CA GLY A 62 -7.03 -0.01 11.00
C GLY A 62 -5.76 -0.52 10.31
N THR A 63 -4.64 -0.58 11.04
CA THR A 63 -3.38 -1.16 10.51
C THR A 63 -3.44 -2.68 10.49
N ILE A 64 -4.06 -3.30 11.50
CA ILE A 64 -4.20 -4.76 11.62
C ILE A 64 -5.57 -5.21 11.09
N SER A 65 -6.63 -4.53 11.53
CA SER A 65 -8.00 -4.90 11.24
C SER A 65 -8.52 -4.14 10.03
N ASP A 66 -9.03 -4.86 9.03
CA ASP A 66 -9.77 -4.29 7.91
C ASP A 66 -11.20 -3.87 8.31
N ASP A 67 -11.63 -4.25 9.51
CA ASP A 67 -12.90 -3.80 10.08
C ASP A 67 -12.80 -2.34 10.49
N ALA A 68 -13.87 -1.58 10.27
CA ALA A 68 -13.99 -0.18 10.67
C ALA A 68 -13.99 0.05 12.21
N THR A 69 -13.60 -0.97 12.95
CA THR A 69 -13.50 -0.93 14.42
C THR A 69 -12.22 -0.22 14.81
N THR A 70 -12.38 0.87 15.56
CA THR A 70 -11.24 1.66 16.05
C THR A 70 -10.80 1.11 17.40
N TYR A 71 -9.71 0.38 17.42
CA TYR A 71 -9.07 -0.10 18.64
C TYR A 71 -7.87 0.78 19.01
N HIS A 72 -7.71 1.09 20.29
CA HIS A 72 -6.59 1.90 20.78
C HIS A 72 -5.22 1.25 20.52
N ASN A 73 -5.19 -0.07 20.50
CA ASN A 73 -3.98 -0.85 20.18
C ASN A 73 -3.76 -1.07 18.68
N ASP A 74 -4.51 -0.39 17.83
CA ASP A 74 -4.37 -0.40 16.36
C ASP A 74 -4.33 1.02 15.80
N TYR A 75 -3.53 1.90 16.42
CA TYR A 75 -3.42 3.31 16.06
C TYR A 75 -1.99 3.69 15.63
N GLY A 76 -1.44 2.96 14.66
CA GLY A 76 -0.15 3.27 14.05
C GLY A 76 1.01 3.42 15.04
N ILE A 77 1.86 4.40 14.84
CA ILE A 77 3.05 4.65 15.68
C ILE A 77 2.71 4.88 17.17
N PRO A 78 1.66 5.64 17.54
CA PRO A 78 1.30 5.77 18.96
C PRO A 78 1.02 4.42 19.62
N ALA A 79 0.32 3.50 18.96
CA ALA A 79 0.07 2.17 19.51
C ALA A 79 1.37 1.34 19.60
N VAL A 80 2.24 1.41 18.59
CA VAL A 80 3.58 0.79 18.65
C VAL A 80 4.36 1.31 19.85
N SER A 81 4.39 2.63 20.07
CA SER A 81 5.09 3.22 21.22
C SER A 81 4.51 2.70 22.54
N MET A 82 3.18 2.66 22.67
CA MET A 82 2.53 2.15 23.88
C MET A 82 2.82 0.66 24.13
N ILE A 83 2.91 -0.15 23.09
CA ILE A 83 3.29 -1.57 23.18
C ILE A 83 4.73 -1.69 23.72
N LEU A 84 5.66 -0.92 23.14
CA LEU A 84 7.07 -0.96 23.54
C LEU A 84 7.28 -0.47 24.97
N GLU A 85 6.68 0.66 25.34
CA GLU A 85 6.75 1.24 26.69
C GLU A 85 6.11 0.32 27.75
N SER A 86 4.96 -0.30 27.41
CA SER A 86 4.32 -1.28 28.28
C SER A 86 5.17 -2.55 28.44
N GLY A 87 5.78 -3.03 27.35
CA GLY A 87 6.68 -4.17 27.35
C GLY A 87 8.02 -3.88 28.02
N GLY A 88 8.48 -2.61 27.99
CA GLY A 88 9.67 -2.13 28.70
C GLY A 88 9.45 -1.87 30.20
N GLN A 89 8.20 -1.91 30.66
CA GLN A 89 7.77 -1.57 32.04
C GLN A 89 7.92 -0.08 32.39
N ASP A 90 8.11 0.80 31.41
CA ASP A 90 8.13 2.24 31.62
C ASP A 90 6.69 2.77 31.77
N LEU A 91 5.71 2.06 31.23
CA LEU A 91 4.30 2.35 31.35
C LEU A 91 3.58 1.18 32.02
N VAL A 92 2.85 1.46 33.10
CA VAL A 92 2.05 0.48 33.82
C VAL A 92 0.58 0.87 33.77
N ALA A 93 -0.25 0.00 33.21
CA ALA A 93 -1.69 0.13 33.28
C ALA A 93 -2.20 -0.52 34.58
N LEU A 94 -2.80 0.33 35.45
CA LEU A 94 -3.26 -0.10 36.77
C LEU A 94 -4.71 -0.58 36.80
N VAL A 95 -5.45 -0.45 35.70
CA VAL A 95 -6.91 -0.68 35.67
C VAL A 95 -7.24 -1.88 34.78
N ASN A 96 -7.96 -2.85 35.35
CA ASN A 96 -8.61 -3.89 34.58
C ASN A 96 -9.80 -3.31 33.80
N GLY A 97 -9.91 -3.63 32.52
CA GLY A 97 -11.00 -3.18 31.66
C GLY A 97 -10.49 -2.81 30.27
N TYR A 98 -10.54 -1.56 29.92
CA TYR A 98 -10.06 -1.10 28.60
C TYR A 98 -8.52 -1.03 28.49
N ASN A 99 -7.83 -2.00 29.07
CA ASN A 99 -6.38 -2.08 28.98
C ASN A 99 -5.96 -2.84 27.70
N TRP A 100 -5.93 -2.11 26.59
CA TRP A 100 -5.55 -2.63 25.29
C TRP A 100 -4.09 -3.14 25.18
N PHE A 101 -3.24 -2.75 26.14
CA PHE A 101 -1.81 -3.08 26.16
C PHE A 101 -1.45 -4.07 27.28
N ASN A 102 -2.45 -4.70 27.89
CA ASN A 102 -2.24 -5.64 28.98
C ASN A 102 -1.41 -6.86 28.55
N THR A 103 -1.58 -7.32 27.32
CA THR A 103 -0.83 -8.42 26.75
C THR A 103 0.67 -8.11 26.67
N SER A 104 1.02 -6.88 26.24
CA SER A 104 2.40 -6.42 26.17
C SER A 104 3.01 -6.27 27.57
N GLN A 105 2.26 -5.72 28.52
CA GLN A 105 2.68 -5.57 29.90
C GLN A 105 2.94 -6.91 30.61
N ASN A 106 2.11 -7.92 30.32
CA ASN A 106 2.23 -9.26 30.89
C ASN A 106 3.11 -10.20 30.06
N TYR A 107 3.71 -9.71 28.98
CA TYR A 107 4.51 -10.47 28.03
C TYR A 107 3.79 -11.65 27.37
N SER A 108 2.45 -11.67 27.40
CA SER A 108 1.65 -12.73 26.77
C SER A 108 1.50 -12.55 25.25
N ASP A 109 1.90 -11.39 24.72
CA ASP A 109 1.93 -11.09 23.28
C ASP A 109 3.22 -11.55 22.58
N ARG A 110 4.17 -12.15 23.30
CA ARG A 110 5.41 -12.71 22.75
C ARG A 110 5.20 -14.10 22.15
N VAL A 111 4.24 -14.18 21.24
CA VAL A 111 3.87 -15.41 20.53
C VAL A 111 3.77 -15.10 19.03
N TYR A 112 3.99 -16.12 18.20
CA TYR A 112 4.12 -15.98 16.74
C TYR A 112 2.95 -15.25 16.05
N ASP A 113 1.73 -15.41 16.53
CA ASP A 113 0.50 -14.84 15.99
C ASP A 113 -0.02 -13.64 16.79
N SER A 114 0.85 -12.95 17.48
CA SER A 114 0.50 -11.79 18.28
C SER A 114 0.05 -10.60 17.42
N SER A 115 -1.08 -10.01 17.79
CA SER A 115 -1.54 -8.75 17.16
C SER A 115 -0.59 -7.58 17.41
N SER A 116 0.18 -7.60 18.51
CA SER A 116 1.20 -6.58 18.80
C SER A 116 2.35 -6.65 17.80
N ASP A 117 2.84 -7.85 17.52
CA ASP A 117 3.91 -8.06 16.54
C ASP A 117 3.43 -7.75 15.13
N GLU A 118 2.20 -8.14 14.80
CA GLU A 118 1.57 -7.84 13.52
C GLU A 118 1.42 -6.33 13.31
N LEU A 119 1.01 -5.57 14.35
CA LEU A 119 0.91 -4.11 14.28
C LEU A 119 2.27 -3.47 14.00
N ILE A 120 3.30 -3.85 14.76
CA ILE A 120 4.65 -3.32 14.59
C ILE A 120 5.13 -3.58 13.17
N TRP A 121 5.02 -4.81 12.72
CA TRP A 121 5.44 -5.22 11.40
C TRP A 121 4.69 -4.47 10.29
N LYS A 122 3.35 -4.49 10.30
CA LYS A 122 2.53 -3.82 9.30
C LYS A 122 2.76 -2.31 9.28
N THR A 123 2.90 -1.67 10.45
CA THR A 123 3.17 -0.24 10.55
C THR A 123 4.44 0.12 9.82
N PHE A 124 5.56 -0.53 10.11
CA PHE A 124 6.83 -0.20 9.48
C PHE A 124 6.88 -0.58 7.99
N TYR A 125 6.36 -1.75 7.61
CA TYR A 125 6.37 -2.17 6.21
C TYR A 125 5.44 -1.35 5.32
N ASN A 126 4.28 -0.92 5.83
CA ASN A 126 3.38 -0.02 5.10
C ASN A 126 4.04 1.35 4.86
N HIS A 127 4.80 1.85 5.84
CA HIS A 127 5.55 3.10 5.67
C HIS A 127 6.73 2.94 4.71
N LEU A 128 7.45 1.84 4.79
CA LEU A 128 8.52 1.52 3.84
C LEU A 128 7.99 1.44 2.41
N LYS A 129 6.85 0.77 2.21
CA LYS A 129 6.17 0.69 0.91
C LYS A 129 5.77 2.09 0.41
N ALA A 130 5.19 2.92 1.28
CA ALA A 130 4.78 4.28 0.92
C ALA A 130 5.99 5.15 0.55
N ALA A 131 7.07 5.08 1.32
CA ALA A 131 8.31 5.79 1.03
C ALA A 131 8.93 5.36 -0.32
N ASN A 132 8.96 4.05 -0.58
CA ASN A 132 9.45 3.54 -1.86
C ASN A 132 8.58 4.00 -3.05
N ASN A 133 7.28 4.14 -2.86
CA ASN A 133 6.39 4.67 -3.89
C ASN A 133 6.71 6.15 -4.17
N VAL A 134 6.93 6.96 -3.13
CA VAL A 134 7.36 8.36 -3.30
C VAL A 134 8.71 8.44 -4.02
N LEU A 135 9.68 7.62 -3.64
CA LEU A 135 10.99 7.58 -4.30
C LEU A 135 10.87 7.22 -5.79
N LYS A 136 9.98 6.29 -6.14
CA LYS A 136 9.72 5.95 -7.54
C LYS A 136 9.08 7.09 -8.33
N LEU A 137 8.36 8.01 -7.68
CA LEU A 137 7.78 9.17 -8.35
C LEU A 137 8.81 10.27 -8.66
N ILE A 138 9.95 10.27 -7.98
CA ILE A 138 10.98 11.31 -8.12
C ILE A 138 12.27 10.81 -8.80
N ALA A 139 12.38 9.49 -9.03
CA ALA A 139 13.52 8.87 -9.71
C ALA A 139 13.35 8.86 -11.22
#